data_d3ff439f29f0ae040e2b61ad5929c653
#
_entry.id   d3ff439f29f0ae040e2b61ad5929c653
#
_cell.length_a   1.000
_cell.length_b   1.000
_cell.length_c   1.000
_cell.angle_alpha   90.00
_cell.angle_beta   90.00
_cell.angle_gamma   90.00
#
_symmetry.space_group_name_H-M   'P 1'
#
loop_
_entity.id
_entity.type
_entity.pdbx_description
1 polymer ?
#
loop_
_entity_poly.entity_id
_entity_poly.type
_entity_poly.pdbx_seq_one_letter_code
_entity_poly.pdbx_strand_id
1 'polypeptide(L)'
;MQQAIDSHIVETQGQGLFEVTRFLRSFVADARIEIGLVTAYVRHTSCSLLIQENADPDVQTDMMGFFRRLVPEGMDWLVHTTEGPDDMPAHIKAALT
;
A
#
# COMPACT_ATOMS: atom_id res chain seq x y z
N MET A 1 5.91 -22.02 20.95
CA MET A 1 5.42 -21.14 19.85
C MET A 1 6.60 -20.68 19.01
N GLN A 2 6.46 -20.75 17.71
CA GLN A 2 7.45 -20.20 16.80
C GLN A 2 7.03 -18.83 16.33
N GLN A 3 7.97 -17.90 16.29
CA GLN A 3 7.74 -16.53 15.81
C GLN A 3 8.91 -16.09 14.95
N ALA A 4 8.62 -15.26 13.98
CA ALA A 4 9.62 -14.62 13.15
C ALA A 4 9.16 -13.19 12.85
N ILE A 5 10.10 -12.29 12.70
CA ILE A 5 9.84 -10.91 12.31
C ILE A 5 10.88 -10.47 11.29
N ASP A 6 10.46 -9.68 10.34
CA ASP A 6 11.34 -9.07 9.35
C ASP A 6 10.74 -7.74 8.89
N SER A 7 11.52 -6.96 8.21
CA SER A 7 11.06 -5.71 7.62
C SER A 7 11.62 -5.53 6.21
N HIS A 8 10.88 -4.81 5.39
CA HIS A 8 11.24 -4.55 4.01
C HIS A 8 10.91 -3.10 3.66
N ILE A 9 11.81 -2.46 2.93
CA ILE A 9 11.61 -1.10 2.46
C ILE A 9 11.18 -1.16 0.99
N VAL A 10 10.03 -0.58 0.70
CA VAL A 10 9.52 -0.43 -0.66
C VAL A 10 9.71 1.03 -1.08
N GLU A 11 10.54 1.26 -2.08
CA GLU A 11 10.71 2.58 -2.65
C GLU A 11 9.62 2.83 -3.68
N THR A 12 8.84 3.87 -3.48
CA THR A 12 7.73 4.24 -4.37
C THR A 12 8.07 5.51 -5.14
N GLN A 13 7.55 5.62 -6.36
CA GLN A 13 7.79 6.74 -7.25
C GLN A 13 6.47 7.43 -7.61
N GLY A 14 5.73 7.83 -6.57
CA GLY A 14 4.42 8.45 -6.73
C GLY A 14 3.27 7.47 -6.46
N GLN A 15 2.07 7.87 -6.84
CA GLN A 15 0.88 7.07 -6.63
C GLN A 15 0.93 5.77 -7.45
N GLY A 16 0.65 4.65 -6.80
CA GLY A 16 0.65 3.36 -7.48
C GLY A 16 0.28 2.22 -6.56
N LEU A 17 0.11 1.06 -7.18
CA LEU A 17 -0.01 -0.22 -6.51
C LEU A 17 1.32 -0.96 -6.69
N PHE A 18 1.99 -1.23 -5.59
CA PHE A 18 3.31 -1.85 -5.59
C PHE A 18 3.20 -3.23 -4.94
N GLU A 19 3.47 -4.28 -5.70
CA GLU A 19 3.32 -5.65 -5.23
C GLU A 19 4.39 -6.01 -4.22
N VAL A 20 3.97 -6.55 -3.07
CA VAL A 20 4.86 -7.02 -2.01
C VAL A 20 4.71 -8.53 -1.74
N THR A 21 3.97 -9.24 -2.58
CA THR A 21 3.67 -10.66 -2.41
C THR A 21 4.95 -11.51 -2.34
N ARG A 22 5.93 -11.24 -3.21
CA ARG A 22 7.19 -11.96 -3.23
C ARG A 22 7.93 -11.86 -1.89
N PHE A 23 7.97 -10.67 -1.32
CA PHE A 23 8.61 -10.47 -0.03
C PHE A 23 7.91 -11.27 1.07
N LEU A 24 6.57 -11.23 1.10
CA LEU A 24 5.81 -12.00 2.09
C LEU A 24 6.00 -13.51 1.93
N ARG A 25 6.02 -14.01 0.70
CA ARG A 25 6.27 -15.43 0.44
C ARG A 25 7.65 -15.86 0.90
N SER A 26 8.67 -15.07 0.61
CA SER A 26 10.03 -15.36 1.05
C SER A 26 10.14 -15.35 2.56
N PHE A 27 9.52 -14.39 3.21
CA PHE A 27 9.49 -14.29 4.66
C PHE A 27 8.85 -15.53 5.30
N VAL A 28 7.71 -15.98 4.78
CA VAL A 28 7.02 -17.17 5.28
C VAL A 28 7.87 -18.43 5.07
N ALA A 29 8.46 -18.56 3.90
CA ALA A 29 9.31 -19.70 3.59
C ALA A 29 10.54 -19.78 4.51
N ASP A 30 11.19 -18.65 4.73
CA ASP A 30 12.39 -18.57 5.58
C ASP A 30 12.08 -18.83 7.05
N ALA A 31 10.89 -18.47 7.49
CA ALA A 31 10.44 -18.71 8.86
C ALA A 31 10.20 -20.19 9.16
N ARG A 32 10.00 -21.03 8.14
CA ARG A 32 9.75 -22.47 8.26
C ARG A 32 8.59 -22.82 9.19
N ILE A 33 7.55 -21.99 9.18
CA ILE A 33 6.30 -22.22 9.90
C ILE A 33 5.28 -22.72 8.88
N GLU A 34 4.78 -23.95 9.06
CA GLU A 34 3.83 -24.55 8.11
C GLU A 34 2.43 -23.96 8.22
N ILE A 35 1.97 -23.76 9.44
CA ILE A 35 0.64 -23.21 9.72
C ILE A 35 0.79 -22.09 10.75
N GLY A 36 0.25 -20.92 10.42
CA GLY A 36 0.37 -19.79 11.33
C GLY A 36 -0.34 -18.55 10.83
N LEU A 37 -0.07 -17.46 11.48
CA LEU A 37 -0.61 -16.14 11.15
C LEU A 37 0.53 -15.23 10.70
N VAL A 38 0.33 -14.55 9.59
CA VAL A 38 1.22 -13.48 9.14
C VAL A 38 0.51 -12.15 9.36
N THR A 39 1.15 -11.25 10.08
CA THR A 39 0.69 -9.88 10.21
C THR A 39 1.61 -8.98 9.38
N ALA A 40 1.05 -8.29 8.42
CA ALA A 40 1.74 -7.29 7.64
C ALA A 40 1.32 -5.90 8.10
N TYR A 41 2.29 -5.05 8.35
CA TYR A 41 2.05 -3.70 8.87
C TYR A 41 2.88 -2.70 8.07
N VAL A 42 2.24 -1.65 7.57
CA VAL A 42 2.92 -0.55 6.89
C VAL A 42 3.10 0.62 7.85
N ARG A 43 4.34 1.07 7.99
CA ARG A 43 4.71 2.13 8.95
C ARG A 43 4.69 3.50 8.28
N HIS A 44 3.54 3.86 7.72
CA HIS A 44 3.38 5.13 7.01
C HIS A 44 1.91 5.56 7.02
N THR A 45 1.66 6.85 7.08
CA THR A 45 0.29 7.38 7.17
C THR A 45 -0.29 7.82 5.83
N SER A 46 0.51 7.76 4.75
CA SER A 46 0.03 8.08 3.40
C SER A 46 0.13 6.88 2.45
N CYS A 47 0.21 5.67 3.00
CA CYS A 47 0.07 4.44 2.24
C CYS A 47 -0.63 3.38 3.08
N SER A 48 -1.09 2.31 2.43
CA SER A 48 -1.75 1.19 3.09
C SER A 48 -1.49 -0.10 2.34
N LEU A 49 -1.95 -1.20 2.90
CA LEU A 49 -1.87 -2.52 2.28
C LEU A 49 -3.27 -2.95 1.86
N LEU A 50 -3.36 -3.61 0.72
CA LEU A 50 -4.59 -4.22 0.26
C LEU A 50 -4.30 -5.53 -0.47
N ILE A 51 -5.32 -6.37 -0.54
CA ILE A 51 -5.27 -7.61 -1.33
C ILE A 51 -6.13 -7.39 -2.57
N GLN A 52 -5.52 -7.57 -3.73
CA GLN A 52 -6.21 -7.35 -4.98
C GLN A 52 -5.73 -8.34 -6.05
N GLU A 53 -6.57 -8.60 -7.05
CA GLU A 53 -6.20 -9.38 -8.21
C GLU A 53 -5.01 -8.74 -8.94
N ASN A 54 -4.05 -9.55 -9.34
CA ASN A 54 -2.89 -9.11 -10.10
C ASN A 54 -2.68 -9.94 -11.38
N ALA A 55 -3.74 -10.56 -11.90
CA ALA A 55 -3.67 -11.34 -13.14
C ALA A 55 -3.95 -10.49 -14.38
N ASP A 56 -4.86 -9.53 -14.26
CA ASP A 56 -5.24 -8.62 -15.33
C ASP A 56 -4.75 -7.20 -15.01
N PRO A 57 -3.84 -6.63 -15.83
CA PRO A 57 -3.35 -5.27 -15.60
C PRO A 57 -4.43 -4.20 -15.62
N ASP A 58 -5.56 -4.46 -16.26
CA ASP A 58 -6.68 -3.51 -16.31
C ASP A 58 -7.30 -3.29 -14.93
N VAL A 59 -7.25 -4.27 -14.05
CA VAL A 59 -7.72 -4.11 -12.66
C VAL A 59 -6.93 -3.01 -11.96
N GLN A 60 -5.61 -3.02 -12.07
CA GLN A 60 -4.76 -1.99 -11.47
C GLN A 60 -4.99 -0.63 -12.12
N THR A 61 -5.12 -0.57 -13.43
CA THR A 61 -5.41 0.66 -14.16
C THR A 61 -6.72 1.29 -13.69
N ASP A 62 -7.77 0.49 -13.57
CA ASP A 62 -9.08 0.96 -13.13
C ASP A 62 -9.08 1.38 -11.66
N MET A 63 -8.40 0.64 -10.80
CA MET A 63 -8.25 1.00 -9.39
C MET A 63 -7.54 2.34 -9.23
N MET A 64 -6.46 2.55 -9.95
CA MET A 64 -5.73 3.81 -9.94
C MET A 64 -6.59 4.97 -10.44
N GLY A 65 -7.32 4.76 -11.53
CA GLY A 65 -8.24 5.75 -12.08
C GLY A 65 -9.36 6.11 -11.10
N PHE A 66 -9.92 5.11 -10.45
CA PHE A 66 -10.96 5.30 -9.44
C PHE A 66 -10.47 6.17 -8.28
N PHE A 67 -9.31 5.84 -7.71
CA PHE A 67 -8.78 6.59 -6.57
C PHE A 67 -8.39 8.01 -6.94
N ARG A 68 -7.87 8.25 -8.14
CA ARG A 68 -7.59 9.62 -8.62
C ARG A 68 -8.86 10.46 -8.72
N ARG A 69 -9.97 9.86 -9.14
CA ARG A 69 -11.26 10.56 -9.27
C ARG A 69 -11.95 10.75 -7.91
N LEU A 70 -11.83 9.76 -7.03
CA LEU A 70 -12.43 9.82 -5.70
C LEU A 70 -11.75 10.87 -4.82
N VAL A 71 -10.43 10.91 -4.85
CA VAL A 71 -9.62 11.83 -4.03
C VAL A 71 -8.59 12.50 -4.96
N PRO A 72 -9.00 13.52 -5.73
CA PRO A 72 -8.09 14.20 -6.64
C PRO A 72 -7.11 15.10 -5.91
N GLU A 73 -6.00 15.39 -6.55
CA GLU A 73 -5.11 16.46 -6.12
C GLU A 73 -5.75 17.83 -6.37
N GLY A 74 -5.30 18.85 -5.63
CA GLY A 74 -5.69 20.23 -5.88
C GLY A 74 -7.09 20.60 -5.38
N MET A 75 -7.66 19.83 -4.45
CA MET A 75 -8.88 20.26 -3.75
C MET A 75 -8.55 21.46 -2.88
N ASP A 76 -9.15 22.61 -3.19
CA ASP A 76 -8.77 23.90 -2.61
C ASP A 76 -9.12 24.08 -1.14
N TRP A 77 -9.98 23.21 -0.60
CA TRP A 77 -10.34 23.22 0.81
C TRP A 77 -9.34 22.49 1.70
N LEU A 78 -8.37 21.77 1.12
CA LEU A 78 -7.32 21.08 1.90
C LEU A 78 -6.31 22.10 2.43
N VAL A 79 -5.93 21.94 3.71
CA VAL A 79 -4.99 22.88 4.36
C VAL A 79 -3.58 22.29 4.52
N HIS A 80 -3.42 20.96 4.48
CA HIS A 80 -2.12 20.31 4.56
C HIS A 80 -1.47 20.29 3.17
N THR A 81 -0.66 21.31 2.87
CA THR A 81 -0.12 21.52 1.52
C THR A 81 1.40 21.66 1.46
N THR A 82 2.08 21.67 2.62
CA THR A 82 3.52 21.94 2.66
C THR A 82 4.38 20.83 2.06
N GLU A 83 3.87 19.62 1.96
CA GLU A 83 4.58 18.45 1.40
C GLU A 83 4.18 18.13 -0.04
N GLY A 84 3.54 19.06 -0.72
CA GLY A 84 3.12 18.90 -2.10
C GLY A 84 1.62 18.61 -2.26
N PRO A 85 1.10 18.69 -3.51
CA PRO A 85 -0.33 18.55 -3.77
C PRO A 85 -0.84 17.12 -3.67
N ASP A 86 0.05 16.13 -3.66
CA ASP A 86 -0.27 14.71 -3.62
C ASP A 86 -0.37 14.14 -2.21
N ASP A 87 0.21 14.82 -1.21
CA ASP A 87 0.39 14.24 0.12
C ASP A 87 -0.92 14.11 0.89
N MET A 88 -1.72 15.16 1.01
CA MET A 88 -2.99 15.06 1.73
C MET A 88 -3.98 14.10 1.04
N PRO A 89 -4.13 14.13 -0.28
CA PRO A 89 -4.88 13.09 -0.97
C PRO A 89 -4.39 11.67 -0.68
N ALA A 90 -3.08 11.46 -0.54
CA ALA A 90 -2.53 10.16 -0.19
C ALA A 90 -2.93 9.74 1.24
N HIS A 91 -2.92 10.65 2.21
CA HIS A 91 -3.42 10.39 3.56
C HIS A 91 -4.90 9.97 3.56
N ILE A 92 -5.72 10.65 2.77
CA ILE A 92 -7.14 10.32 2.67
C ILE A 92 -7.34 8.93 2.04
N LYS A 93 -6.63 8.65 0.96
CA LYS A 93 -6.69 7.33 0.30
C LYS A 93 -6.27 6.22 1.26
N ALA A 94 -5.20 6.44 2.01
CA ALA A 94 -4.73 5.48 3.01
C ALA A 94 -5.78 5.23 4.09
N ALA A 95 -6.50 6.26 4.51
CA ALA A 95 -7.56 6.12 5.50
C ALA A 95 -8.78 5.35 4.97
N LEU A 96 -8.99 5.35 3.65
CA LEU A 96 -10.10 4.64 2.99
C LEU A 96 -9.79 3.19 2.67
N THR A 97 -8.55 2.80 2.69
CA THR A 97 -8.09 1.46 2.29
C THR A 97 -7.50 0.69 3.45
#